data_4e1aa0aa630fd4fe012ae81ed735769f
#
_entry.id   4e1aa0aa630fd4fe012ae81ed735769f
#
_cell.length_a   1.000
_cell.length_b   1.000
_cell.length_c   1.000
_cell.angle_alpha   90.00
_cell.angle_beta   90.00
_cell.angle_gamma   90.00
#
_symmetry.space_group_name_H-M   'P 1'
#
loop_
_entity.id
_entity.type
_entity.pdbx_description
1 polymer ?
#
loop_
_entity_poly.entity_id
_entity_poly.type
_entity_poly.pdbx_seq_one_letter_code
_entity_poly.pdbx_strand_id
1 'polypeptide(L)' 'MSTALLIVVMYLGTGIQPLVHITQEADMNVCHDSRTAKVQQMETYNRTHPDELLHHWIVMCIDISEIVLPRFSV' A
#
# COMPACT_ATOMS: atom_id res chain seq x y z
N MET A 1 -5.64 16.22 -13.70
CA MET A 1 -6.01 15.46 -12.52
C MET A 1 -4.95 14.40 -12.25
N SER A 2 -4.34 14.46 -11.09
CA SER A 2 -3.34 13.47 -10.73
C SER A 2 -4.02 12.28 -10.07
N THR A 3 -3.81 11.11 -10.63
CA THR A 3 -4.25 9.86 -10.03
C THR A 3 -3.16 9.35 -9.12
N ALA A 4 -3.53 8.78 -7.99
CA ALA A 4 -2.58 8.22 -7.04
C ALA A 4 -2.75 6.71 -6.95
N LEU A 5 -1.68 6.03 -6.55
CA LEU A 5 -1.71 4.60 -6.26
C LEU A 5 -1.46 4.38 -4.79
N LEU A 6 -2.32 3.59 -4.16
CA LEU A 6 -2.11 3.09 -2.82
C LEU A 6 -1.49 1.71 -2.92
N ILE A 7 -0.27 1.57 -2.43
CA ILE A 7 0.48 0.32 -2.50
C ILE A 7 0.63 -0.23 -1.09
N VAL A 8 0.16 -1.45 -0.89
CA VAL A 8 0.27 -2.16 0.38
C VAL A 8 1.13 -3.39 0.16
N VAL A 9 2.22 -3.49 0.92
CA VAL A 9 3.09 -4.65 0.90
C VAL A 9 3.05 -5.28 2.28
N MET A 10 2.75 -6.57 2.35
CA MET A 10 2.63 -7.31 3.59
C MET A 10 3.59 -8.49 3.58
N TYR A 11 4.47 -8.55 4.58
CA TYR A 11 5.40 -9.67 4.77
C TYR A 11 4.84 -10.58 5.85
N LEU A 12 4.40 -11.77 5.45
CA LEU A 12 3.72 -12.71 6.36
C LEU A 12 4.68 -13.63 7.09
N GLY A 13 5.95 -13.66 6.70
CA GLY A 13 6.94 -14.48 7.38
C GLY A 13 8.18 -14.71 6.53
N THR A 14 9.19 -15.28 7.15
CA THR A 14 10.45 -15.61 6.48
C THR A 14 10.23 -16.72 5.45
N GLY A 15 10.71 -16.51 4.24
CA GLY A 15 10.58 -17.51 3.16
C GLY A 15 9.24 -17.49 2.46
N ILE A 16 8.31 -16.63 2.88
CA ILE A 16 7.01 -16.45 2.23
C ILE A 16 7.08 -15.20 1.37
N GLN A 17 6.60 -15.29 0.13
CA GLN A 17 6.58 -14.15 -0.75
C GLN A 17 5.66 -13.06 -0.17
N PRO A 18 6.07 -11.80 -0.23
CA PRO A 18 5.22 -10.72 0.24
C PRO A 18 3.99 -10.59 -0.63
N LEU A 19 2.87 -10.22 -0.01
CA LEU A 19 1.66 -9.89 -0.72
C LEU A 19 1.68 -8.41 -1.08
N VAL A 20 1.45 -8.10 -2.34
CA VAL A 20 1.40 -6.73 -2.84
C VAL A 20 -0.01 -6.46 -3.33
N HIS A 21 -0.61 -5.39 -2.82
CA HIS A 21 -1.93 -4.96 -3.22
C HIS A 21 -1.86 -3.51 -3.68
N ILE A 22 -2.32 -3.24 -4.90
CA ILE A 22 -2.27 -1.91 -5.49
C ILE A 22 -3.69 -1.47 -5.80
N THR A 23 -4.07 -0.31 -5.27
CA THR A 23 -5.39 0.27 -5.50
C THR A 23 -5.22 1.64 -6.12
N GLN A 24 -5.99 1.95 -7.14
CA GLN A 24 -6.01 3.27 -7.74
C GLN A 24 -6.93 4.19 -6.96
N GLU A 25 -6.41 5.35 -6.59
CA GLU A 25 -7.17 6.37 -5.87
C GLU A 25 -7.36 7.61 -6.75
N ALA A 26 -8.40 8.38 -6.46
CA ALA A 26 -8.75 9.54 -7.28
C ALA A 26 -7.65 10.62 -7.28
N ASP A 27 -7.05 10.87 -6.13
CA ASP A 27 -5.97 11.83 -5.98
C ASP A 27 -5.15 11.52 -4.74
N MET A 28 -4.11 12.31 -4.48
CA MET A 28 -3.22 12.09 -3.34
C MET A 28 -3.92 12.29 -2.00
N ASN A 29 -4.87 13.21 -1.90
CA ASN A 29 -5.60 13.42 -0.65
C ASN A 29 -6.43 12.20 -0.30
N VAL A 30 -7.15 11.65 -1.28
CA VAL A 30 -7.92 10.42 -1.09
C VAL A 30 -6.99 9.27 -0.75
N CYS A 31 -5.84 9.18 -1.40
CA CYS A 31 -4.86 8.14 -1.12
C CYS A 31 -4.35 8.21 0.32
N HIS A 32 -4.04 9.42 0.82
CA HIS A 32 -3.59 9.58 2.20
C HIS A 32 -4.66 9.19 3.21
N ASP A 33 -5.93 9.50 2.93
CA ASP A 33 -7.02 9.07 3.79
C ASP A 33 -7.17 7.55 3.79
N SER A 34 -7.07 6.94 2.63
CA SER A 34 -7.11 5.48 2.49
C SER A 34 -5.92 4.83 3.19
N ARG A 35 -4.74 5.44 3.08
CA ARG A 35 -3.53 4.97 3.74
C ARG A 35 -3.70 4.97 5.25
N THR A 36 -4.22 6.06 5.81
CA THR A 36 -4.45 6.16 7.25
C THR A 36 -5.43 5.09 7.72
N ALA A 37 -6.53 4.90 6.99
CA ALA A 37 -7.51 3.87 7.32
C ALA A 37 -6.90 2.48 7.24
N LYS A 38 -6.08 2.21 6.24
CA LYS A 38 -5.42 0.91 6.08
C LYS A 38 -4.44 0.63 7.21
N VAL A 39 -3.64 1.62 7.60
CA VAL A 39 -2.71 1.49 8.72
C VAL A 39 -3.45 1.17 10.01
N GLN A 40 -4.54 1.89 10.29
CA GLN A 40 -5.36 1.63 11.47
C GLN A 40 -5.95 0.23 11.45
N GLN A 41 -6.41 -0.21 10.30
CA GLN A 41 -6.96 -1.55 10.13
C GLN A 41 -5.92 -2.63 10.44
N MET A 42 -4.71 -2.45 9.94
CA MET A 42 -3.62 -3.40 10.17
C MET A 42 -3.16 -3.44 11.63
N GLU A 43 -3.09 -2.27 12.26
CA GLU A 43 -2.76 -2.19 13.69
C GLU A 43 -3.82 -2.86 14.54
N THR A 44 -5.09 -2.67 14.21
CA THR A 44 -6.19 -3.32 14.90
C THR A 44 -6.14 -4.83 14.70
N TYR A 45 -5.86 -5.28 13.49
CA TYR A 45 -5.71 -6.70 13.20
C TYR A 45 -4.63 -7.33 14.06
N ASN A 46 -3.46 -6.71 14.12
CA ASN A 46 -2.34 -7.22 14.93
C ASN A 46 -2.69 -7.27 16.42
N ARG A 47 -3.45 -6.30 16.88
CA ARG A 47 -3.86 -6.24 18.30
C ARG A 47 -4.86 -7.33 18.65
N THR A 48 -5.76 -7.65 17.73
CA THR A 48 -6.83 -8.63 17.97
C THR A 48 -6.43 -10.05 17.58
N HIS A 49 -5.33 -10.22 16.84
CA HIS A 49 -4.84 -11.52 16.37
C HIS A 49 -3.35 -11.68 16.73
N PRO A 50 -3.02 -11.76 18.03
CA PRO A 50 -1.60 -11.79 18.42
C PRO A 50 -0.85 -13.03 17.90
N ASP A 51 -1.55 -14.12 17.64
CA ASP A 51 -0.94 -15.34 17.11
C ASP A 51 -0.72 -15.27 15.60
N GLU A 52 -1.31 -14.29 14.93
CA GLU A 52 -1.26 -14.13 13.48
C GLU A 52 -0.68 -12.77 13.09
N LEU A 53 0.25 -12.26 13.91
CA LEU A 53 0.84 -10.95 13.67
C LEU A 53 1.46 -10.86 12.29
N LEU A 54 1.17 -9.75 11.61
CA LEU A 54 1.91 -9.38 10.41
C LEU A 54 3.31 -8.95 10.84
N HIS A 55 4.32 -9.64 10.35
CA HIS A 55 5.70 -9.36 10.75
C HIS A 55 6.17 -8.00 10.27
N HIS A 56 5.72 -7.62 9.10
CA HIS A 56 6.12 -6.35 8.52
C HIS A 56 5.13 -5.95 7.43
N TRP A 57 4.86 -4.67 7.34
CA TRP A 57 4.00 -4.15 6.28
C TRP A 57 4.38 -2.72 5.95
N ILE A 58 4.13 -2.34 4.72
CA ILE A 58 4.40 -1.01 4.20
C ILE A 58 3.16 -0.53 3.47
N VAL A 59 2.72 0.69 3.74
CA VAL A 59 1.62 1.33 3.02
C VAL A 59 2.14 2.66 2.50
N MET A 60 2.05 2.87 1.19
CA MET A 60 2.57 4.08 0.57
C MET A 60 1.61 4.62 -0.48
N CYS A 61 1.68 5.93 -0.70
CA CYS A 61 0.96 6.61 -1.76
C CYS A 61 1.96 7.12 -2.78
N ILE A 62 1.68 6.88 -4.05
CA ILE A 62 2.50 7.35 -5.15
C ILE A 62 1.61 8.15 -6.10
N ASP A 63 2.05 9.36 -6.42
CA ASP A 63 1.41 10.16 -7.45
C ASP A 63 1.89 9.67 -8.81
N ILE A 64 0.96 9.20 -9.63
CA ILE A 64 1.30 8.65 -10.95
C ILE A 64 1.96 9.71 -11.84
N SER A 65 1.61 10.97 -11.65
CA SER A 65 2.22 12.04 -12.45
C SER A 65 3.71 12.21 -12.18
N GLU A 66 4.21 11.71 -11.03
CA GLU A 66 5.62 11.74 -10.69
C GLU A 66 6.38 10.52 -11.22
N ILE A 67 5.66 9.52 -11.69
CA ILE A 67 6.28 8.33 -12.24
C ILE A 67 6.66 8.64 -13.68
N VAL A 68 7.96 8.81 -13.91
CA VAL A 68 8.47 8.95 -15.27
C VAL A 68 8.58 7.54 -15.84
N LEU A 69 7.52 7.13 -16.49
CA LEU A 69 7.57 5.87 -17.23
C LEU A 69 8.45 6.09 -18.45
N PRO A 70 9.42 5.20 -18.72
CA PRO A 70 10.17 5.30 -19.95
C PRO A 70 9.18 5.20 -21.10
N ARG A 71 9.11 6.25 -21.86
CA ARG A 71 8.31 6.21 -23.09
C ARG A 71 9.02 5.30 -24.04
N PHE A 72 8.41 4.19 -24.27
CA PHE A 72 8.78 3.41 -25.44
C PHE A 72 8.19 4.13 -26.62
N SER A 73 8.94 5.06 -27.15
CA SER A 73 8.58 5.57 -28.47
C SER A 73 8.89 4.46 -29.45
N VAL A 74 7.88 3.95 -29.94
CA VAL A 74 7.98 2.99 -31.03
C VAL A 74 8.11 3.78 -32.32
#